data_a7b69a7540a498326f8bc80f9f3daeb8
#
_entry.id   a7b69a7540a498326f8bc80f9f3daeb8
#
_cell.length_a   1.000
_cell.length_b   1.000
_cell.length_c   1.000
_cell.angle_alpha   90.00
_cell.angle_beta   90.00
_cell.angle_gamma   90.00
#
_symmetry.space_group_name_H-M   'P 1'
#
loop_
_entity.id
_entity.type
_entity.pdbx_description
1 polymer ?
#
loop_
_entity_poly.entity_id
_entity_poly.type
_entity_poly.pdbx_seq_one_letter_code
_entity_poly.pdbx_strand_id
1 'polypeptide(L)'
;MSTKKHLDTLLELKENPSLSQRSLAHKLNISLGLTNSILQNLIHRGLIKAKKMTGRKILYLITPKGMVQATNFIYDRVRETQHYYQYTKDLLTTHFTNLYDKGVRKAVIYGTGQLAEITYLSLLDSPLKLHSILTDGSASSKKKFLGHEILTLSEFVQKISETPAPENLIILSTVSQEKDEKGKDKTQSLKTEIKKYKNLPKNIQIINLESILKNVKG
;
A
#
# COMPACT_ATOMS: atom_id res chain seq x y z
N MET A 1 -18.61 2.41 15.41
CA MET A 1 -18.48 3.56 14.49
C MET A 1 -17.00 3.85 14.30
N SER A 2 -16.47 3.92 13.07
CA SER A 2 -15.03 3.91 12.82
C SER A 2 -14.32 5.15 13.37
N THR A 3 -13.37 4.96 14.28
CA THR A 3 -12.46 5.97 14.85
C THR A 3 -11.82 6.85 13.74
N LYS A 4 -11.56 6.25 12.58
CA LYS A 4 -11.04 6.93 11.38
C LYS A 4 -11.91 8.12 10.96
N LYS A 5 -13.23 7.93 10.83
CA LYS A 5 -14.14 9.00 10.36
C LYS A 5 -14.25 10.14 11.36
N HIS A 6 -14.13 9.89 12.66
CA HIS A 6 -14.08 10.94 13.68
C HIS A 6 -12.80 11.76 13.57
N LEU A 7 -11.65 11.12 13.36
CA LEU A 7 -10.39 11.82 13.14
C LEU A 7 -10.44 12.67 11.88
N ASP A 8 -10.84 12.09 10.75
CA ASP A 8 -10.93 12.81 9.48
C ASP A 8 -11.84 14.04 9.62
N THR A 9 -12.97 13.90 10.34
CA THR A 9 -13.89 15.04 10.64
C THR A 9 -13.19 16.11 11.46
N LEU A 10 -12.46 15.77 12.52
CA LEU A 10 -11.74 16.73 13.35
C LEU A 10 -10.66 17.47 12.56
N LEU A 11 -9.93 16.78 11.69
CA LEU A 11 -8.89 17.38 10.86
C LEU A 11 -9.48 18.37 9.84
N GLU A 12 -10.55 17.99 9.15
CA GLU A 12 -11.23 18.90 8.21
C GLU A 12 -11.79 20.14 8.90
N LEU A 13 -12.36 20.00 10.10
CA LEU A 13 -12.86 21.13 10.90
C LEU A 13 -11.74 22.00 11.49
N LYS A 14 -10.55 21.44 11.73
CA LYS A 14 -9.38 22.19 12.15
C LYS A 14 -8.93 23.16 11.05
N GLU A 15 -8.91 22.70 9.82
CA GLU A 15 -8.51 23.52 8.67
C GLU A 15 -9.58 24.53 8.28
N ASN A 16 -10.85 24.12 8.29
CA ASN A 16 -11.97 24.99 7.95
C ASN A 16 -13.17 24.79 8.89
N PRO A 17 -13.24 25.57 9.99
CA PRO A 17 -14.33 25.48 10.96
C PRO A 17 -15.72 25.85 10.40
N SER A 18 -15.78 26.51 9.25
CA SER A 18 -17.02 26.99 8.63
C SER A 18 -17.62 26.05 7.58
N LEU A 19 -17.06 24.86 7.41
CA LEU A 19 -17.58 23.86 6.49
C LEU A 19 -19.04 23.53 6.79
N SER A 20 -19.87 23.56 5.75
CA SER A 20 -21.24 23.05 5.87
C SER A 20 -21.23 21.53 6.03
N GLN A 21 -22.26 20.98 6.67
CA GLN A 21 -22.41 19.51 6.81
C GLN A 21 -22.40 18.79 5.47
N ARG A 22 -22.97 19.41 4.41
CA ARG A 22 -22.97 18.87 3.05
C ARG A 22 -21.57 18.87 2.43
N SER A 23 -20.83 19.97 2.59
CA SER A 23 -19.44 20.06 2.11
C SER A 23 -18.53 19.07 2.84
N LEU A 24 -18.73 18.91 4.14
CA LEU A 24 -18.00 17.93 4.95
C LEU A 24 -18.32 16.50 4.53
N ALA A 25 -19.59 16.17 4.29
CA ALA A 25 -20.02 14.88 3.77
C ALA A 25 -19.35 14.53 2.43
N HIS A 26 -19.29 15.50 1.52
CA HIS A 26 -18.63 15.36 0.23
C HIS A 26 -17.12 15.12 0.39
N LYS A 27 -16.43 15.95 1.17
CA LYS A 27 -14.97 15.78 1.42
C LYS A 27 -14.62 14.45 2.05
N LEU A 28 -15.44 13.97 2.99
CA LEU A 28 -15.21 12.70 3.69
C LEU A 28 -15.71 11.47 2.91
N ASN A 29 -16.36 11.70 1.76
CA ASN A 29 -17.01 10.65 0.95
C ASN A 29 -17.93 9.76 1.80
N ILE A 30 -18.88 10.40 2.52
CA ILE A 30 -19.89 9.74 3.36
C ILE A 30 -21.25 10.41 3.18
N SER A 31 -22.32 9.73 3.61
CA SER A 31 -23.67 10.30 3.56
C SER A 31 -23.83 11.49 4.53
N LEU A 32 -24.74 12.41 4.19
CA LEU A 32 -25.07 13.54 5.05
C LEU A 32 -25.59 13.11 6.44
N GLY A 33 -26.39 12.02 6.47
CA GLY A 33 -26.90 11.45 7.73
C GLY A 33 -25.76 10.96 8.64
N LEU A 34 -24.76 10.26 8.07
CA LEU A 34 -23.59 9.81 8.84
C LEU A 34 -22.75 11.00 9.31
N THR A 35 -22.56 12.03 8.47
CA THR A 35 -21.86 13.26 8.84
C THR A 35 -22.54 13.94 10.04
N ASN A 36 -23.87 14.04 10.02
CA ASN A 36 -24.65 14.57 11.14
C ASN A 36 -24.46 13.76 12.42
N SER A 37 -24.55 12.45 12.31
CA SER A 37 -24.34 11.53 13.45
C SER A 37 -22.95 11.70 14.06
N ILE A 38 -21.92 11.83 13.22
CA ILE A 38 -20.54 12.08 13.69
C ILE A 38 -20.44 13.43 14.39
N LEU A 39 -20.97 14.51 13.81
CA LEU A 39 -20.92 15.84 14.40
C LEU A 39 -21.64 15.88 15.75
N GLN A 40 -22.85 15.29 15.86
CA GLN A 40 -23.58 15.18 17.11
C GLN A 40 -22.80 14.41 18.18
N ASN A 41 -22.18 13.29 17.80
CA ASN A 41 -21.32 12.53 18.72
C ASN A 41 -20.12 13.35 19.20
N LEU A 42 -19.44 14.08 18.30
CA LEU A 42 -18.31 14.93 18.67
C LEU A 42 -18.72 16.06 19.59
N ILE A 43 -19.91 16.68 19.37
CA ILE A 43 -20.48 17.71 20.23
C ILE A 43 -20.82 17.12 21.60
N HIS A 44 -21.55 16.01 21.65
CA HIS A 44 -21.94 15.33 22.89
C HIS A 44 -20.72 14.94 23.75
N ARG A 45 -19.63 14.50 23.10
CA ARG A 45 -18.36 14.19 23.78
C ARG A 45 -17.55 15.43 24.19
N GLY A 46 -18.02 16.64 23.84
CA GLY A 46 -17.33 17.89 24.11
C GLY A 46 -16.02 18.07 23.31
N LEU A 47 -15.87 17.39 22.17
CA LEU A 47 -14.68 17.49 21.32
C LEU A 47 -14.74 18.66 20.36
N ILE A 48 -15.96 19.07 19.98
CA ILE A 48 -16.24 20.29 19.21
C ILE A 48 -17.38 21.08 19.86
N LYS A 49 -17.42 22.39 19.58
CA LYS A 49 -18.55 23.28 19.90
C LYS A 49 -19.14 23.79 18.61
N ALA A 50 -20.46 23.72 18.48
CA ALA A 50 -21.18 24.32 17.37
C ALA A 50 -21.68 25.74 17.78
N LYS A 51 -21.27 26.78 17.04
CA LYS A 51 -21.72 28.16 17.24
C LYS A 51 -22.51 28.59 16.03
N LYS A 52 -23.78 28.99 16.25
CA LYS A 52 -24.59 29.60 15.19
C LYS A 52 -23.99 30.97 14.83
N MET A 53 -23.83 31.20 13.55
CA MET A 53 -23.43 32.48 12.97
C MET A 53 -24.65 33.16 12.37
N THR A 54 -24.50 34.37 11.83
CA THR A 54 -25.55 35.10 11.14
C THR A 54 -26.13 34.26 9.99
N GLY A 55 -27.45 34.15 9.93
CA GLY A 55 -28.16 33.31 8.95
C GLY A 55 -28.14 31.80 9.32
N ARG A 56 -28.00 30.93 8.32
CA ARG A 56 -28.02 29.46 8.51
C ARG A 56 -26.64 28.83 8.70
N LYS A 57 -25.58 29.65 8.88
CA LYS A 57 -24.21 29.18 9.02
C LYS A 57 -23.94 28.69 10.44
N ILE A 58 -23.28 27.55 10.55
CA ILE A 58 -22.79 26.97 11.81
C ILE A 58 -21.25 26.91 11.72
N LEU A 59 -20.61 27.38 12.78
CA LEU A 59 -19.17 27.26 12.97
C LEU A 59 -18.89 26.12 13.95
N TYR A 60 -18.04 25.20 13.55
CA TYR A 60 -17.62 24.06 14.38
C TYR A 60 -16.21 24.32 14.92
N LEU A 61 -16.10 24.63 16.19
CA LEU A 61 -14.83 24.92 16.86
C LEU A 61 -14.33 23.68 17.60
N ILE A 62 -13.10 23.26 17.34
CA ILE A 62 -12.47 22.19 18.10
C ILE A 62 -12.13 22.71 19.50
N THR A 63 -12.46 21.93 20.52
CA THR A 63 -12.09 22.24 21.90
C THR A 63 -10.67 21.75 22.22
N PRO A 64 -10.04 22.25 23.32
CA PRO A 64 -8.77 21.66 23.79
C PRO A 64 -8.85 20.14 23.98
N LYS A 65 -9.95 19.62 24.51
CA LYS A 65 -10.21 18.18 24.63
C LYS A 65 -10.27 17.50 23.26
N GLY A 66 -10.89 18.16 22.26
CA GLY A 66 -10.94 17.68 20.89
C GLY A 66 -9.56 17.62 20.24
N MET A 67 -8.68 18.59 20.51
CA MET A 67 -7.30 18.58 20.02
C MET A 67 -6.49 17.40 20.59
N VAL A 68 -6.57 17.19 21.90
CA VAL A 68 -5.92 16.02 22.56
C VAL A 68 -6.45 14.70 21.97
N GLN A 69 -7.77 14.60 21.80
CA GLN A 69 -8.38 13.39 21.22
C GLN A 69 -7.96 13.17 19.75
N ALA A 70 -7.84 14.23 18.95
CA ALA A 70 -7.34 14.13 17.58
C ALA A 70 -5.90 13.63 17.56
N THR A 71 -5.04 14.12 18.45
CA THR A 71 -3.66 13.65 18.60
C THR A 71 -3.61 12.17 18.97
N ASN A 72 -4.43 11.72 19.93
CA ASN A 72 -4.51 10.31 20.30
C ASN A 72 -4.95 9.43 19.12
N PHE A 73 -5.94 9.87 18.35
CA PHE A 73 -6.37 9.14 17.15
C PHE A 73 -5.27 9.03 16.08
N ILE A 74 -4.47 10.10 15.91
CA ILE A 74 -3.32 10.06 14.99
C ILE A 74 -2.29 9.05 15.52
N TYR A 75 -1.99 9.08 16.80
CA TYR A 75 -1.03 8.16 17.42
C TYR A 75 -1.47 6.69 17.27
N ASP A 76 -2.73 6.38 17.58
CA ASP A 76 -3.30 5.04 17.41
C ASP A 76 -3.18 4.58 15.95
N ARG A 77 -3.44 5.47 14.99
CA ARG A 77 -3.34 5.15 13.57
C ARG A 77 -1.91 4.87 13.11
N VAL A 78 -0.94 5.66 13.59
CA VAL A 78 0.48 5.40 13.32
C VAL A 78 0.89 4.05 13.88
N ARG A 79 0.46 3.74 15.11
CA ARG A 79 0.72 2.47 15.77
C ARG A 79 0.12 1.27 15.03
N GLU A 80 -1.13 1.38 14.59
CA GLU A 80 -1.78 0.34 13.76
C GLU A 80 -1.01 0.10 12.45
N THR A 81 -0.57 1.20 11.81
CA THR A 81 0.22 1.13 10.57
C THR A 81 1.57 0.45 10.81
N GLN A 82 2.26 0.79 11.90
CA GLN A 82 3.51 0.15 12.30
C GLN A 82 3.34 -1.35 12.54
N HIS A 83 2.30 -1.75 13.27
CA HIS A 83 2.00 -3.17 13.50
C HIS A 83 1.75 -3.92 12.20
N TYR A 84 0.96 -3.33 11.29
CA TYR A 84 0.70 -3.94 10.00
C TYR A 84 1.97 -4.09 9.16
N TYR A 85 2.83 -3.05 9.16
CA TYR A 85 4.11 -3.08 8.47
C TYR A 85 5.01 -4.21 9.01
N GLN A 86 5.20 -4.25 10.33
CA GLN A 86 6.05 -5.26 10.98
C GLN A 86 5.52 -6.67 10.72
N TYR A 87 4.23 -6.88 10.92
CA TYR A 87 3.57 -8.16 10.65
C TYR A 87 3.76 -8.62 9.20
N THR A 88 3.59 -7.71 8.23
CA THR A 88 3.77 -8.00 6.80
C THR A 88 5.22 -8.39 6.51
N LYS A 89 6.17 -7.65 7.09
CA LYS A 89 7.61 -7.92 6.94
C LYS A 89 7.98 -9.30 7.48
N ASP A 90 7.53 -9.63 8.68
CA ASP A 90 7.83 -10.91 9.34
C ASP A 90 7.23 -12.09 8.55
N LEU A 91 5.99 -11.94 8.07
CA LEU A 91 5.33 -12.93 7.23
C LEU A 91 6.10 -13.20 5.94
N LEU A 92 6.51 -12.12 5.24
CA LEU A 92 7.28 -12.23 4.01
C LEU A 92 8.66 -12.83 4.26
N THR A 93 9.35 -12.42 5.32
CA THR A 93 10.67 -12.98 5.70
C THR A 93 10.58 -14.48 5.95
N THR A 94 9.57 -14.92 6.70
CA THR A 94 9.32 -16.36 6.94
C THR A 94 9.03 -17.09 5.62
N HIS A 95 8.21 -16.48 4.76
CA HIS A 95 7.91 -17.08 3.45
C HIS A 95 9.16 -17.20 2.57
N PHE A 96 10.03 -16.20 2.56
CA PHE A 96 11.29 -16.22 1.78
C PHE A 96 12.29 -17.24 2.32
N THR A 97 12.36 -17.42 3.64
CA THR A 97 13.17 -18.48 4.26
C THR A 97 12.67 -19.84 3.81
N ASN A 98 11.37 -20.08 3.83
CA ASN A 98 10.78 -21.33 3.35
C ASN A 98 11.03 -21.59 1.84
N LEU A 99 11.07 -20.53 1.02
CA LEU A 99 11.44 -20.64 -0.39
C LEU A 99 12.92 -20.99 -0.56
N TYR A 100 13.77 -20.42 0.27
CA TYR A 100 15.21 -20.76 0.28
C TYR A 100 15.45 -22.23 0.64
N ASP A 101 14.74 -22.76 1.63
CA ASP A 101 14.82 -24.17 2.03
C ASP A 101 14.34 -25.11 0.92
N LYS A 102 13.42 -24.64 0.06
CA LYS A 102 12.97 -25.35 -1.17
C LYS A 102 13.93 -25.19 -2.35
N GLY A 103 15.09 -24.57 -2.16
CA GLY A 103 16.13 -24.42 -3.17
C GLY A 103 16.12 -23.12 -3.95
N VAL A 104 15.19 -22.20 -3.72
CA VAL A 104 15.22 -20.86 -4.34
C VAL A 104 16.41 -20.08 -3.80
N ARG A 105 17.13 -19.36 -4.65
CA ARG A 105 18.34 -18.61 -4.24
C ARG A 105 18.24 -17.10 -4.53
N LYS A 106 17.56 -16.74 -5.59
CA LYS A 106 17.46 -15.35 -6.05
C LYS A 106 16.01 -14.96 -6.30
N ALA A 107 15.70 -13.72 -5.99
CA ALA A 107 14.38 -13.14 -6.20
C ALA A 107 14.44 -11.89 -7.09
N VAL A 108 13.46 -11.74 -7.93
CA VAL A 108 13.19 -10.52 -8.71
C VAL A 108 11.94 -9.89 -8.14
N ILE A 109 11.98 -8.60 -7.85
CA ILE A 109 10.80 -7.83 -7.43
C ILE A 109 10.17 -7.22 -8.67
N TYR A 110 8.88 -7.43 -8.90
CA TYR A 110 8.11 -6.80 -9.95
C TYR A 110 7.15 -5.77 -9.36
N GLY A 111 7.41 -4.50 -9.61
CA GLY A 111 6.71 -3.34 -9.06
C GLY A 111 7.61 -2.47 -8.18
N THR A 112 7.21 -1.20 -8.00
CA THR A 112 7.96 -0.16 -7.27
C THR A 112 7.13 0.57 -6.21
N GLY A 113 6.00 0.00 -5.80
CA GLY A 113 5.10 0.55 -4.78
C GLY A 113 5.52 0.20 -3.34
N GLN A 114 4.69 0.58 -2.37
CA GLN A 114 4.94 0.33 -0.94
C GLN A 114 5.17 -1.16 -0.62
N LEU A 115 4.43 -2.07 -1.27
CA LEU A 115 4.63 -3.51 -1.06
C LEU A 115 6.01 -3.95 -1.57
N ALA A 116 6.54 -3.33 -2.63
CA ALA A 116 7.89 -3.61 -3.12
C ALA A 116 8.96 -3.18 -2.09
N GLU A 117 8.76 -2.05 -1.40
CA GLU A 117 9.65 -1.61 -0.32
C GLU A 117 9.69 -2.61 0.83
N ILE A 118 8.52 -3.04 1.31
CA ILE A 118 8.42 -4.04 2.39
C ILE A 118 9.04 -5.37 1.93
N THR A 119 8.80 -5.77 0.68
CA THR A 119 9.37 -6.98 0.08
C THR A 119 10.89 -6.92 0.05
N TYR A 120 11.45 -5.80 -0.38
CA TYR A 120 12.91 -5.59 -0.39
C TYR A 120 13.51 -5.70 1.02
N LEU A 121 12.91 -5.03 2.00
CA LEU A 121 13.38 -5.08 3.39
C LEU A 121 13.25 -6.49 3.99
N SER A 122 12.20 -7.24 3.62
CA SER A 122 12.04 -8.64 4.02
C SER A 122 13.09 -9.55 3.37
N LEU A 123 13.49 -9.24 2.13
CA LEU A 123 14.60 -9.98 1.47
C LEU A 123 15.93 -9.75 2.17
N LEU A 124 16.21 -8.53 2.66
CA LEU A 124 17.44 -8.24 3.40
C LEU A 124 17.54 -9.06 4.70
N ASP A 125 16.40 -9.35 5.34
CA ASP A 125 16.32 -10.15 6.55
C ASP A 125 16.19 -11.68 6.27
N SER A 126 16.24 -12.09 5.01
CA SER A 126 16.12 -13.46 4.57
C SER A 126 17.42 -13.95 3.87
N PRO A 127 17.61 -15.26 3.72
CA PRO A 127 18.76 -15.78 2.98
C PRO A 127 18.64 -15.59 1.45
N LEU A 128 17.48 -15.23 0.92
CA LEU A 128 17.28 -14.95 -0.50
C LEU A 128 18.03 -13.67 -0.92
N LYS A 129 18.64 -13.71 -2.11
CA LYS A 129 19.32 -12.54 -2.67
C LYS A 129 18.47 -11.85 -3.72
N LEU A 130 18.40 -10.51 -3.66
CA LEU A 130 17.81 -9.73 -4.73
C LEU A 130 18.65 -9.89 -6.00
N HIS A 131 17.98 -10.20 -7.11
CA HIS A 131 18.61 -10.26 -8.44
C HIS A 131 18.37 -8.96 -9.21
N SER A 132 17.11 -8.52 -9.33
CA SER A 132 16.71 -7.33 -10.09
C SER A 132 15.38 -6.77 -9.58
N ILE A 133 15.11 -5.52 -9.93
CA ILE A 133 13.80 -4.89 -9.72
C ILE A 133 13.24 -4.54 -11.09
N LEU A 134 12.02 -4.96 -11.35
CA LEU A 134 11.33 -4.76 -12.63
C LEU A 134 10.13 -3.84 -12.46
N THR A 135 9.82 -3.11 -13.51
CA THR A 135 8.61 -2.30 -13.63
C THR A 135 7.82 -2.67 -14.89
N ASP A 136 6.55 -2.26 -14.94
CA ASP A 136 5.61 -2.51 -16.03
C ASP A 136 5.80 -1.59 -17.27
N GLY A 137 6.95 -0.91 -17.35
CA GLY A 137 7.33 -0.09 -18.50
C GLY A 137 6.93 1.38 -18.43
N SER A 138 6.14 1.80 -17.45
CA SER A 138 5.74 3.20 -17.24
C SER A 138 6.83 4.07 -16.61
N ALA A 139 7.85 3.47 -16.01
CA ALA A 139 8.99 4.17 -15.44
C ALA A 139 10.18 4.15 -16.42
N SER A 140 10.71 5.31 -16.73
CA SER A 140 11.96 5.44 -17.49
C SER A 140 13.05 4.59 -16.81
N SER A 141 13.76 3.78 -17.60
CA SER A 141 14.87 2.90 -17.22
C SER A 141 16.05 3.59 -16.49
N LYS A 142 15.97 4.90 -16.29
CA LYS A 142 16.99 5.71 -15.59
C LYS A 142 16.64 5.98 -14.12
N LYS A 143 15.50 5.51 -13.62
CA LYS A 143 15.12 5.70 -12.20
C LYS A 143 15.68 4.59 -11.34
N LYS A 144 16.17 4.97 -10.15
CA LYS A 144 16.57 4.02 -9.10
C LYS A 144 15.44 3.84 -8.09
N PHE A 145 15.27 2.61 -7.61
CA PHE A 145 14.37 2.28 -6.52
C PHE A 145 15.19 1.63 -5.41
N LEU A 146 15.19 2.23 -4.23
CA LEU A 146 15.98 1.78 -3.07
C LEU A 146 17.49 1.59 -3.40
N GLY A 147 18.04 2.46 -4.24
CA GLY A 147 19.44 2.40 -4.68
C GLY A 147 19.73 1.44 -5.84
N HIS A 148 18.78 0.60 -6.22
CA HIS A 148 18.90 -0.37 -7.31
C HIS A 148 18.36 0.20 -8.62
N GLU A 149 18.96 -0.23 -9.73
CA GLU A 149 18.47 0.06 -11.08
C GLU A 149 17.16 -0.68 -11.34
N ILE A 150 16.20 0.05 -11.95
CA ILE A 150 14.93 -0.51 -12.35
C ILE A 150 15.04 -0.94 -13.81
N LEU A 151 14.70 -2.18 -14.11
CA LEU A 151 14.70 -2.73 -15.46
C LEU A 151 13.26 -2.90 -15.96
N THR A 152 13.08 -2.74 -17.25
CA THR A 152 11.89 -3.25 -17.93
C THR A 152 12.00 -4.77 -18.10
N LEU A 153 10.88 -5.43 -18.38
CA LEU A 153 10.90 -6.88 -18.60
C LEU A 153 11.78 -7.24 -19.81
N SER A 154 11.77 -6.43 -20.87
CA SER A 154 12.62 -6.62 -22.05
C SER A 154 14.11 -6.50 -21.76
N GLU A 155 14.52 -5.47 -21.01
CA GLU A 155 15.91 -5.30 -20.58
C GLU A 155 16.39 -6.45 -19.68
N PHE A 156 15.51 -6.91 -18.79
CA PHE A 156 15.78 -8.05 -17.91
C PHE A 156 15.99 -9.34 -18.72
N VAL A 157 15.13 -9.62 -19.71
CA VAL A 157 15.25 -10.79 -20.57
C VAL A 157 16.53 -10.74 -21.40
N GLN A 158 16.88 -9.58 -21.94
CA GLN A 158 18.13 -9.40 -22.68
C GLN A 158 19.33 -9.69 -21.77
N LYS A 159 19.37 -9.13 -20.57
CA LYS A 159 20.44 -9.31 -19.59
C LYS A 159 20.61 -10.78 -19.17
N ILE A 160 19.51 -11.53 -19.02
CA ILE A 160 19.56 -12.97 -18.72
C ILE A 160 20.02 -13.78 -19.92
N SER A 161 19.76 -13.31 -21.15
CA SER A 161 20.23 -14.01 -22.36
C SER A 161 21.74 -13.89 -22.55
N GLU A 162 22.35 -12.82 -22.07
CA GLU A 162 23.80 -12.57 -22.15
C GLU A 162 24.58 -13.26 -21.01
N THR A 163 23.94 -13.52 -19.90
CA THR A 163 24.51 -14.21 -18.75
C THR A 163 23.63 -15.40 -18.37
N PRO A 164 24.19 -16.58 -18.02
CA PRO A 164 23.36 -17.73 -17.65
C PRO A 164 22.38 -17.32 -16.54
N ALA A 165 21.09 -17.53 -16.81
CA ALA A 165 20.08 -17.27 -15.80
C ALA A 165 20.39 -18.07 -14.53
N PRO A 166 20.35 -17.46 -13.36
CA PRO A 166 20.59 -18.19 -12.12
C PRO A 166 19.55 -19.30 -11.99
N GLU A 167 20.01 -20.51 -11.74
CA GLU A 167 19.14 -21.60 -11.37
C GLU A 167 18.30 -21.20 -10.14
N ASN A 168 17.03 -21.57 -10.14
CA ASN A 168 16.10 -21.30 -9.01
C ASN A 168 15.82 -19.82 -8.72
N LEU A 169 15.48 -19.08 -9.77
CA LEU A 169 15.00 -17.71 -9.71
C LEU A 169 13.48 -17.66 -9.49
N ILE A 170 13.01 -16.75 -8.64
CA ILE A 170 11.59 -16.48 -8.43
C ILE A 170 11.27 -15.03 -8.74
N ILE A 171 10.07 -14.76 -9.26
CA ILE A 171 9.55 -13.40 -9.43
C ILE A 171 8.47 -13.15 -8.39
N LEU A 172 8.70 -12.15 -7.56
CA LEU A 172 7.78 -11.68 -6.52
C LEU A 172 7.00 -10.50 -7.07
N SER A 173 5.74 -10.72 -7.45
CA SER A 173 4.86 -9.65 -7.92
C SER A 173 4.31 -8.89 -6.73
N THR A 174 4.62 -7.61 -6.66
CA THR A 174 4.15 -6.65 -5.65
C THR A 174 3.10 -5.71 -6.19
N VAL A 175 2.72 -5.90 -7.45
CA VAL A 175 1.69 -5.09 -8.11
C VAL A 175 0.34 -5.53 -7.58
N SER A 176 -0.38 -4.58 -6.98
CA SER A 176 -1.75 -4.80 -6.50
C SER A 176 -2.67 -5.16 -7.68
N GLN A 177 -3.91 -5.63 -7.39
CA GLN A 177 -4.95 -5.96 -8.37
C GLN A 177 -5.31 -4.76 -9.29
N GLU A 178 -4.38 -3.81 -9.48
CA GLU A 178 -4.50 -2.80 -10.50
C GLU A 178 -4.63 -3.49 -11.85
N LYS A 179 -5.70 -3.15 -12.53
CA LYS A 179 -5.95 -3.60 -13.90
C LYS A 179 -5.00 -2.85 -14.82
N ASP A 180 -4.44 -3.55 -15.80
CA ASP A 180 -3.74 -2.91 -16.90
C ASP A 180 -4.73 -2.08 -17.75
N GLU A 181 -4.22 -1.35 -18.74
CA GLU A 181 -5.05 -0.56 -19.68
C GLU A 181 -6.11 -1.42 -20.42
N LYS A 182 -5.97 -2.75 -20.39
CA LYS A 182 -6.90 -3.73 -20.99
C LYS A 182 -7.81 -4.40 -19.95
N GLY A 183 -7.81 -3.92 -18.69
CA GLY A 183 -8.65 -4.44 -17.63
C GLY A 183 -8.23 -5.80 -17.04
N LYS A 184 -7.02 -6.31 -17.37
CA LYS A 184 -6.47 -7.56 -16.84
C LYS A 184 -5.63 -7.31 -15.60
N ASP A 185 -5.61 -8.29 -14.69
CA ASP A 185 -4.68 -8.30 -13.55
C ASP A 185 -3.23 -8.23 -14.04
N LYS A 186 -2.48 -7.24 -13.58
CA LYS A 186 -1.09 -7.02 -13.97
C LYS A 186 -0.19 -8.23 -13.74
N THR A 187 -0.46 -9.03 -12.71
CA THR A 187 0.28 -10.30 -12.47
C THR A 187 -0.01 -11.35 -13.54
N GLN A 188 -1.26 -11.42 -14.02
CA GLN A 188 -1.64 -12.31 -15.13
C GLN A 188 -1.03 -11.84 -16.45
N SER A 189 -1.01 -10.53 -16.68
CA SER A 189 -0.35 -9.92 -17.84
C SER A 189 1.14 -10.25 -17.85
N LEU A 190 1.83 -10.12 -16.69
CA LEU A 190 3.23 -10.51 -16.52
C LEU A 190 3.45 -12.00 -16.83
N LYS A 191 2.60 -12.90 -16.31
CA LYS A 191 2.70 -14.35 -16.60
C LYS A 191 2.58 -14.65 -18.09
N THR A 192 1.68 -13.95 -18.78
CA THR A 192 1.45 -14.11 -20.21
C THR A 192 2.63 -13.57 -21.01
N GLU A 193 3.20 -12.47 -20.59
CA GLU A 193 4.33 -11.83 -21.24
C GLU A 193 5.62 -12.64 -21.09
N ILE A 194 5.91 -13.11 -19.87
CA ILE A 194 7.07 -13.99 -19.61
C ILE A 194 7.06 -15.25 -20.47
N LYS A 195 5.90 -15.86 -20.69
CA LYS A 195 5.76 -17.05 -21.55
C LYS A 195 6.15 -16.82 -23.01
N LYS A 196 6.18 -15.60 -23.50
CA LYS A 196 6.62 -15.28 -24.87
C LYS A 196 8.13 -15.40 -25.06
N TYR A 197 8.89 -15.32 -23.98
CA TYR A 197 10.35 -15.36 -24.01
C TYR A 197 10.88 -16.78 -23.83
N LYS A 198 11.37 -17.38 -24.93
CA LYS A 198 11.90 -18.76 -24.95
C LYS A 198 13.21 -18.92 -24.16
N ASN A 199 13.94 -17.84 -23.92
CA ASN A 199 15.26 -17.82 -23.29
C ASN A 199 15.20 -17.74 -21.76
N LEU A 200 14.02 -17.62 -21.18
CA LEU A 200 13.87 -17.64 -19.72
C LEU A 200 13.87 -19.09 -19.19
N PRO A 201 14.41 -19.33 -17.99
CA PRO A 201 14.32 -20.64 -17.35
C PRO A 201 12.86 -21.10 -17.27
N LYS A 202 12.60 -22.32 -17.71
CA LYS A 202 11.23 -22.90 -17.69
C LYS A 202 10.63 -23.01 -16.29
N ASN A 203 11.46 -22.90 -15.26
CA ASN A 203 11.11 -23.09 -13.85
C ASN A 203 10.88 -21.77 -13.10
N ILE A 204 10.79 -20.61 -13.79
CA ILE A 204 10.52 -19.35 -13.09
C ILE A 204 9.12 -19.40 -12.47
N GLN A 205 9.07 -19.37 -11.15
CA GLN A 205 7.83 -19.23 -10.41
C GLN A 205 7.49 -17.75 -10.25
N ILE A 206 6.22 -17.40 -10.42
CA ILE A 206 5.70 -16.05 -10.19
C ILE A 206 4.73 -16.12 -9.03
N ILE A 207 5.07 -15.45 -7.94
CA ILE A 207 4.23 -15.37 -6.74
C ILE A 207 3.65 -13.97 -6.63
N ASN A 208 2.32 -13.89 -6.54
CA ASN A 208 1.64 -12.64 -6.18
C ASN A 208 1.62 -12.52 -4.65
N LEU A 209 2.37 -11.57 -4.11
CA LEU A 209 2.51 -11.38 -2.67
C LEU A 209 1.22 -10.88 -2.01
N GLU A 210 0.37 -10.13 -2.73
CA GLU A 210 -0.94 -9.75 -2.19
C GLU A 210 -1.83 -10.95 -1.87
N SER A 211 -1.75 -12.02 -2.66
CA SER A 211 -2.53 -13.23 -2.40
C SER A 211 -2.10 -13.92 -1.09
N ILE A 212 -0.81 -13.87 -0.78
CA ILE A 212 -0.29 -14.39 0.49
C ILE A 212 -0.82 -13.56 1.66
N LEU A 213 -0.78 -12.23 1.55
CA LEU A 213 -1.23 -11.32 2.59
C LEU A 213 -2.75 -11.37 2.83
N LYS A 214 -3.54 -11.71 1.82
CA LYS A 214 -5.00 -11.85 1.94
C LYS A 214 -5.41 -13.14 2.64
N ASN A 215 -4.72 -14.24 2.38
CA ASN A 215 -5.04 -15.54 2.96
C ASN A 215 -4.81 -15.61 4.49
N VAL A 216 -4.14 -14.63 5.07
CA VAL A 216 -3.86 -14.57 6.52
C VAL A 216 -4.89 -13.71 7.28
N LYS A 217 -5.76 -13.00 6.57
CA LYS A 217 -6.84 -12.20 7.18
C LYS A 217 -8.17 -12.95 7.36
N GLY A 218 -8.21 -14.26 7.00
CA GLY A 218 -9.38 -15.14 7.13
C GLY A 218 -9.44 -15.90 8.45
#